data_919eb8f0691098d2786a895d7d7e3eda
#
_entry.id   919eb8f0691098d2786a895d7d7e3eda
#
_cell.length_a   1.000
_cell.length_b   1.000
_cell.length_c   1.000
_cell.angle_alpha   90.00
_cell.angle_beta   90.00
_cell.angle_gamma   90.00
#
_symmetry.space_group_name_H-M   'P 1'
#
loop_
_entity.id
_entity.type
_entity.pdbx_description
1 polymer ?
#
loop_
_entity_poly.entity_id
_entity_poly.type
_entity_poly.pdbx_seq_one_letter_code
_entity_poly.pdbx_strand_id
1 'polypeptide(L)'
;VADSMTLAPLKQGVYLVEFKTEDKDVPPARGLLHVSNLRVLALELPNDQMRLVAVNATTGNPVPGVKISVDIVSSNGASKDRKLMLTADKKGEAMLQYGKNDYVSGYRAFTNDDNFALTTLDNSYYSAGESYEDKEKDAYKEENYMVFTDRKIYRPGQQVQVSVVAFTRDDKVKKAHVDAQKEVILSLENDEGDAVKVLTLH
;
A
#
# COMPACT_ATOMS: atom_id res chain seq x y z
N VAL A 1 -25.12 -10.33 15.45
CA VAL A 1 -25.34 -11.38 14.45
C VAL A 1 -24.61 -10.96 13.20
N ALA A 2 -23.68 -11.78 12.70
CA ALA A 2 -23.03 -11.56 11.42
C ALA A 2 -23.79 -12.38 10.37
N ASP A 3 -24.18 -11.73 9.28
CA ASP A 3 -24.83 -12.38 8.15
C ASP A 3 -24.00 -12.16 6.89
N SER A 4 -24.09 -13.06 5.93
CA SER A 4 -23.37 -12.99 4.67
C SER A 4 -24.32 -13.11 3.49
N MET A 5 -24.10 -12.29 2.50
CA MET A 5 -24.86 -12.30 1.25
C MET A 5 -23.90 -12.57 0.08
N THR A 6 -24.26 -13.51 -0.78
CA THR A 6 -23.53 -13.77 -2.02
C THR A 6 -24.15 -12.95 -3.15
N LEU A 7 -23.35 -12.11 -3.77
CA LEU A 7 -23.76 -11.37 -4.97
C LEU A 7 -23.43 -12.18 -6.22
N ALA A 8 -24.31 -12.07 -7.22
CA ALA A 8 -23.97 -12.56 -8.56
C ALA A 8 -22.75 -11.80 -9.10
N PRO A 9 -21.95 -12.40 -10.02
CA PRO A 9 -20.81 -11.72 -10.62
C PRO A 9 -21.23 -10.39 -11.24
N LEU A 10 -20.57 -9.32 -10.81
CA LEU A 10 -20.82 -7.97 -11.29
C LEU A 10 -19.83 -7.63 -12.42
N LYS A 11 -20.27 -6.82 -13.37
CA LYS A 11 -19.38 -6.23 -14.38
C LYS A 11 -18.45 -5.21 -13.70
N GLN A 12 -17.36 -4.85 -14.38
CA GLN A 12 -16.49 -3.76 -13.94
C GLN A 12 -17.27 -2.46 -13.79
N GLY A 13 -17.03 -1.77 -12.69
CA GLY A 13 -17.74 -0.53 -12.36
C GLY A 13 -17.70 -0.17 -10.89
N VAL A 14 -18.34 0.94 -10.56
CA VAL A 14 -18.54 1.41 -9.19
C VAL A 14 -20.01 1.28 -8.86
N TYR A 15 -20.33 0.61 -7.79
CA TYR A 15 -21.68 0.32 -7.35
C TYR A 15 -21.92 0.98 -5.98
N LEU A 16 -23.09 1.60 -5.84
CA LEU A 16 -23.60 1.99 -4.52
C LEU A 16 -24.35 0.82 -3.92
N VAL A 17 -23.85 0.31 -2.80
CA VAL A 17 -24.56 -0.70 -2.01
C VAL A 17 -25.30 -0.01 -0.90
N GLU A 18 -26.60 -0.26 -0.80
CA GLU A 18 -27.45 0.29 0.23
C GLU A 18 -28.13 -0.85 1.00
N PHE A 19 -27.96 -0.86 2.32
CA PHE A 19 -28.61 -1.78 3.24
C PHE A 19 -29.75 -1.06 3.95
N LYS A 20 -30.97 -1.59 3.84
CA LYS A 20 -32.17 -1.06 4.49
C LYS A 20 -32.75 -2.12 5.41
N THR A 21 -33.29 -1.68 6.52
CA THR A 21 -34.13 -2.49 7.40
C THR A 21 -35.60 -2.15 7.15
N GLU A 22 -36.50 -3.00 7.64
CA GLU A 22 -37.95 -2.74 7.64
C GLU A 22 -38.31 -1.64 8.66
N ASP A 23 -37.42 -1.40 9.64
CA ASP A 23 -37.59 -0.38 10.65
C ASP A 23 -37.25 1.00 10.05
N LYS A 24 -38.27 1.87 10.01
CA LYS A 24 -38.16 3.22 9.41
C LYS A 24 -37.32 4.19 10.26
N ASP A 25 -37.10 3.87 11.53
CA ASP A 25 -36.31 4.69 12.45
C ASP A 25 -34.80 4.41 12.30
N VAL A 26 -34.44 3.35 11.58
CA VAL A 26 -33.05 3.01 11.29
C VAL A 26 -32.64 3.56 9.92
N PRO A 27 -31.70 4.51 9.85
CA PRO A 27 -31.25 5.06 8.59
C PRO A 27 -30.50 3.99 7.76
N PRO A 28 -30.63 4.01 6.42
CA PRO A 28 -29.95 3.05 5.58
C PRO A 28 -28.41 3.21 5.65
N ALA A 29 -27.71 2.10 5.76
CA ALA A 29 -26.25 2.07 5.63
C ALA A 29 -25.87 2.00 4.15
N ARG A 30 -24.88 2.79 3.74
CA ARG A 30 -24.43 2.89 2.34
C ARG A 30 -22.94 2.69 2.25
N GLY A 31 -22.50 2.02 1.19
CA GLY A 31 -21.10 1.79 0.88
C GLY A 31 -20.85 1.77 -0.62
N LEU A 32 -19.61 2.04 -1.02
CA LEU A 32 -19.17 1.89 -2.42
C LEU A 32 -18.50 0.53 -2.59
N LEU A 33 -18.88 -0.16 -3.65
CA LEU A 33 -18.25 -1.39 -4.10
C LEU A 33 -17.58 -1.13 -5.45
N HIS A 34 -16.27 -1.27 -5.50
CA HIS A 34 -15.50 -1.16 -6.74
C HIS A 34 -15.22 -2.54 -7.29
N VAL A 35 -15.61 -2.78 -8.53
CA VAL A 35 -15.30 -4.00 -9.29
C VAL A 35 -14.37 -3.62 -10.42
N SER A 36 -13.11 -4.04 -10.34
CA SER A 36 -12.07 -3.67 -11.30
C SER A 36 -11.03 -4.78 -11.44
N ASN A 37 -10.60 -5.03 -12.67
CA ASN A 37 -9.42 -5.86 -12.97
C ASN A 37 -8.13 -5.04 -13.07
N LEU A 38 -8.22 -3.73 -12.94
CA LEU A 38 -7.07 -2.85 -12.94
C LEU A 38 -6.53 -2.69 -11.53
N ARG A 39 -5.19 -2.72 -11.38
CA ARG A 39 -4.49 -2.36 -10.15
C ARG A 39 -3.30 -1.48 -10.49
N VAL A 40 -2.93 -0.63 -9.56
CA VAL A 40 -1.71 0.16 -9.64
C VAL A 40 -0.85 -0.17 -8.43
N LEU A 41 0.38 -0.53 -8.71
CA LEU A 41 1.43 -0.67 -7.70
C LEU A 41 2.21 0.62 -7.68
N ALA A 42 2.38 1.22 -6.51
CA ALA A 42 3.14 2.43 -6.30
C ALA A 42 4.43 2.10 -5.54
N LEU A 43 5.56 2.50 -6.11
CA LEU A 43 6.86 2.34 -5.50
C LEU A 43 7.50 3.72 -5.34
N GLU A 44 7.75 4.10 -4.11
CA GLU A 44 8.54 5.28 -3.80
C GLU A 44 10.00 5.04 -4.17
N LEU A 45 10.60 6.00 -4.83
CA LEU A 45 11.98 5.98 -5.26
C LEU A 45 12.72 7.16 -4.63
N PRO A 46 14.07 7.10 -4.56
CA PRO A 46 14.86 8.23 -4.12
C PRO A 46 14.59 9.51 -4.94
N ASN A 47 14.87 10.68 -4.34
CA ASN A 47 14.74 12.00 -4.98
C ASN A 47 13.29 12.40 -5.31
N ASP A 48 12.37 12.12 -4.40
CA ASP A 48 10.96 12.52 -4.51
C ASP A 48 10.30 12.01 -5.81
N GLN A 49 10.62 10.78 -6.16
CA GLN A 49 10.06 10.08 -7.31
C GLN A 49 9.15 8.93 -6.89
N MET A 50 8.18 8.64 -7.71
CA MET A 50 7.32 7.46 -7.57
C MET A 50 7.17 6.76 -8.91
N ARG A 51 7.36 5.46 -8.92
CA ARG A 51 7.05 4.60 -10.06
C ARG A 51 5.67 3.96 -9.85
N LEU A 52 4.78 4.18 -10.79
CA LEU A 52 3.44 3.61 -10.81
C LEU A 52 3.41 2.53 -11.88
N VAL A 53 2.95 1.33 -11.53
CA VAL A 53 2.85 0.20 -12.46
C VAL A 53 1.41 -0.27 -12.52
N ALA A 54 0.78 -0.09 -13.67
CA ALA A 54 -0.58 -0.55 -13.91
C ALA A 54 -0.57 -2.01 -14.37
N VAL A 55 -1.30 -2.86 -13.66
CA VAL A 55 -1.37 -4.31 -13.93
C VAL A 55 -2.81 -4.80 -13.94
N ASN A 56 -3.04 -5.89 -14.65
CA ASN A 56 -4.28 -6.65 -14.54
C ASN A 56 -4.27 -7.45 -13.23
N ALA A 57 -5.27 -7.26 -12.39
CA ALA A 57 -5.35 -7.86 -11.06
C ALA A 57 -5.44 -9.40 -11.05
N THR A 58 -5.94 -9.98 -12.14
CA THR A 58 -6.11 -11.43 -12.27
C THR A 58 -4.84 -12.11 -12.79
N THR A 59 -4.17 -11.49 -13.77
CA THR A 59 -3.04 -12.11 -14.47
C THR A 59 -1.68 -11.58 -14.04
N GLY A 60 -1.64 -10.41 -13.38
CA GLY A 60 -0.40 -9.70 -13.05
C GLY A 60 0.26 -9.03 -14.26
N ASN A 61 -0.27 -9.20 -15.47
CA ASN A 61 0.32 -8.63 -16.67
C ASN A 61 0.23 -7.10 -16.66
N PRO A 62 1.26 -6.39 -17.15
CA PRO A 62 1.22 -4.95 -17.33
C PRO A 62 0.09 -4.52 -18.26
N VAL A 63 -0.54 -3.37 -17.97
CA VAL A 63 -1.58 -2.77 -18.80
C VAL A 63 -1.06 -1.45 -19.39
N PRO A 64 -0.64 -1.42 -20.65
CA PRO A 64 -0.15 -0.19 -21.31
C PRO A 64 -1.26 0.84 -21.51
N GLY A 65 -0.87 2.10 -21.60
CA GLY A 65 -1.78 3.19 -21.99
C GLY A 65 -2.80 3.59 -20.92
N VAL A 66 -2.75 3.00 -19.74
CA VAL A 66 -3.60 3.38 -18.60
C VAL A 66 -3.33 4.83 -18.24
N LYS A 67 -4.38 5.61 -18.08
CA LYS A 67 -4.29 6.97 -17.55
C LYS A 67 -4.33 6.93 -16.04
N ILE A 68 -3.38 7.58 -15.40
CA ILE A 68 -3.26 7.61 -13.94
C ILE A 68 -3.32 9.08 -13.50
N SER A 69 -4.38 9.43 -12.79
CA SER A 69 -4.53 10.72 -12.13
C SER A 69 -3.97 10.64 -10.73
N VAL A 70 -3.02 11.48 -10.40
CA VAL A 70 -2.37 11.52 -9.09
C VAL A 70 -2.70 12.82 -8.38
N ASP A 71 -3.16 12.72 -7.14
CA ASP A 71 -3.45 13.85 -6.27
C ASP A 71 -2.21 14.10 -5.38
N ILE A 72 -1.63 15.30 -5.49
CA ILE A 72 -0.42 15.70 -4.75
C ILE A 72 -0.81 16.83 -3.81
N VAL A 73 -0.44 16.68 -2.54
CA VAL A 73 -0.68 17.65 -1.47
C VAL A 73 0.65 18.18 -0.95
N SER A 74 0.70 19.46 -0.62
CA SER A 74 1.87 20.08 -0.02
C SER A 74 1.80 20.00 1.50
N SER A 75 2.83 19.42 2.12
CA SER A 75 2.90 19.22 3.58
C SER A 75 3.06 20.54 4.38
N ASN A 76 3.58 21.58 3.76
CA ASN A 76 3.88 22.85 4.43
C ASN A 76 3.08 24.05 3.88
N GLY A 77 2.11 23.80 3.00
CA GLY A 77 1.32 24.86 2.35
C GLY A 77 2.11 25.76 1.39
N ALA A 78 3.37 25.41 1.08
CA ALA A 78 4.23 26.21 0.20
C ALA A 78 3.80 26.13 -1.27
N SER A 79 3.10 25.06 -1.64
CA SER A 79 2.47 24.92 -2.96
C SER A 79 0.99 24.62 -2.82
N LYS A 80 0.23 24.85 -3.89
CA LYS A 80 -1.18 24.44 -3.96
C LYS A 80 -1.25 22.96 -4.27
N ASP A 81 -2.27 22.29 -3.71
CA ASP A 81 -2.64 20.95 -4.09
C ASP A 81 -2.83 20.87 -5.59
N ARG A 82 -2.30 19.84 -6.20
CA ARG A 82 -2.34 19.66 -7.64
C ARG A 82 -2.68 18.24 -8.04
N LYS A 83 -3.31 18.16 -9.19
CA LYS A 83 -3.63 16.89 -9.82
C LYS A 83 -2.83 16.73 -11.10
N LEU A 84 -2.09 15.65 -11.22
CA LEU A 84 -1.32 15.33 -12.41
C LEU A 84 -1.96 14.15 -13.13
N MET A 85 -1.89 14.18 -14.45
CA MET A 85 -2.33 13.09 -15.31
C MET A 85 -1.11 12.45 -15.98
N LEU A 86 -0.89 11.18 -15.70
CA LEU A 86 0.17 10.37 -16.28
C LEU A 86 -0.45 9.33 -17.23
N THR A 87 0.37 8.82 -18.13
CA THR A 87 -0.02 7.70 -19.02
C THR A 87 1.04 6.63 -18.90
N ALA A 88 0.61 5.41 -18.59
CA ALA A 88 1.49 4.26 -18.52
C ALA A 88 2.07 3.92 -19.89
N ASP A 89 3.34 3.62 -19.95
CA ASP A 89 4.08 3.25 -21.14
C ASP A 89 3.74 1.81 -21.63
N LYS A 90 4.52 1.30 -22.57
CA LYS A 90 4.36 -0.07 -23.11
C LYS A 90 4.57 -1.17 -22.07
N LYS A 91 5.24 -0.87 -20.95
CA LYS A 91 5.46 -1.78 -19.83
C LYS A 91 4.42 -1.61 -18.73
N GLY A 92 3.42 -0.74 -18.92
CA GLY A 92 2.45 -0.38 -17.90
C GLY A 92 3.00 0.58 -16.84
N GLU A 93 4.15 1.21 -17.08
CA GLU A 93 4.83 2.04 -16.11
C GLU A 93 4.62 3.54 -16.37
N ALA A 94 4.50 4.31 -15.31
CA ALA A 94 4.54 5.77 -15.33
C ALA A 94 5.43 6.29 -14.21
N MET A 95 6.22 7.31 -14.49
CA MET A 95 7.09 7.95 -13.52
C MET A 95 6.47 9.29 -13.09
N LEU A 96 6.44 9.49 -11.79
CA LEU A 96 6.03 10.72 -11.15
C LEU A 96 7.23 11.37 -10.48
N GLN A 97 7.43 12.67 -10.70
CA GLN A 97 8.32 13.52 -9.93
C GLN A 97 7.46 14.51 -9.14
N TYR A 98 7.66 14.59 -7.84
CA TYR A 98 6.98 15.56 -6.96
C TYR A 98 8.01 16.37 -6.16
N GLY A 99 7.57 17.35 -5.40
CA GLY A 99 8.47 18.22 -4.63
C GLY A 99 8.88 17.62 -3.28
N LYS A 100 10.00 18.05 -2.73
CA LYS A 100 10.54 17.56 -1.44
C LYS A 100 9.55 17.66 -0.26
N ASN A 101 8.64 18.63 -0.30
CA ASN A 101 7.63 18.87 0.73
C ASN A 101 6.23 18.46 0.27
N ASP A 102 6.13 17.71 -0.81
CA ASP A 102 4.86 17.20 -1.33
C ASP A 102 4.74 15.71 -1.02
N TYR A 103 3.52 15.23 -0.98
CA TYR A 103 3.23 13.80 -0.90
C TYR A 103 2.02 13.44 -1.76
N VAL A 104 1.97 12.20 -2.17
CA VAL A 104 0.84 11.66 -2.94
C VAL A 104 -0.27 11.27 -1.98
N SER A 105 -1.42 11.96 -2.05
CA SER A 105 -2.58 11.68 -1.21
C SER A 105 -3.53 10.66 -1.81
N GLY A 106 -3.40 10.36 -3.09
CA GLY A 106 -4.18 9.35 -3.77
C GLY A 106 -3.89 9.27 -5.26
N TYR A 107 -4.32 8.19 -5.86
CA TYR A 107 -4.28 8.04 -7.30
C TYR A 107 -5.46 7.25 -7.84
N ARG A 108 -5.83 7.53 -9.08
CA ARG A 108 -6.87 6.84 -9.83
C ARG A 108 -6.33 6.44 -11.17
N ALA A 109 -6.54 5.19 -11.54
CA ALA A 109 -6.16 4.66 -12.84
C ALA A 109 -7.40 4.26 -13.61
N PHE A 110 -7.43 4.55 -14.89
CA PHE A 110 -8.59 4.24 -15.72
C PHE A 110 -8.19 3.95 -17.16
N THR A 111 -8.95 3.06 -17.75
CA THR A 111 -9.05 2.81 -19.19
C THR A 111 -10.45 3.24 -19.66
N ASN A 112 -10.80 2.93 -20.88
CA ASN A 112 -12.16 3.19 -21.38
C ASN A 112 -13.22 2.35 -20.64
N ASP A 113 -12.85 1.15 -20.19
CA ASP A 113 -13.78 0.13 -19.71
C ASP A 113 -13.61 -0.21 -18.23
N ASP A 114 -12.55 0.28 -17.59
CA ASP A 114 -12.22 -0.07 -16.20
C ASP A 114 -11.65 1.12 -15.45
N ASN A 115 -11.89 1.17 -14.14
CA ASN A 115 -11.31 2.17 -13.29
C ASN A 115 -10.92 1.59 -11.92
N PHE A 116 -9.86 2.12 -11.37
CA PHE A 116 -9.33 1.80 -10.06
C PHE A 116 -9.02 3.09 -9.31
N ALA A 117 -9.37 3.17 -8.07
CA ALA A 117 -9.04 4.32 -7.22
C ALA A 117 -8.49 3.82 -5.87
N LEU A 118 -7.41 4.44 -5.45
CA LEU A 118 -6.85 4.30 -4.11
C LEU A 118 -6.63 5.69 -3.53
N THR A 119 -7.17 5.92 -2.36
CA THR A 119 -6.87 7.07 -1.53
C THR A 119 -5.89 6.62 -0.45
N THR A 120 -4.76 7.29 -0.34
CA THR A 120 -3.71 6.96 0.64
C THR A 120 -4.01 7.54 2.03
N LEU A 121 -5.25 7.88 2.32
CA LEU A 121 -5.65 8.37 3.66
C LEU A 121 -5.32 7.39 4.79
N ASP A 122 -5.02 6.13 4.47
CA ASP A 122 -4.59 5.11 5.44
C ASP A 122 -3.07 5.01 5.62
N ASN A 123 -2.26 5.72 4.84
CA ASN A 123 -0.79 5.69 5.03
C ASN A 123 -0.29 6.50 6.25
N SER A 124 -1.16 7.22 6.93
CA SER A 124 -0.82 7.89 8.18
C SER A 124 -0.53 6.92 9.34
N TYR A 125 -0.80 5.63 9.19
CA TYR A 125 -0.52 4.63 10.22
C TYR A 125 0.90 4.06 10.17
N TYR A 126 1.65 4.25 9.09
CA TYR A 126 3.03 3.78 8.99
C TYR A 126 4.09 4.86 9.16
N SER A 127 3.72 6.12 9.32
CA SER A 127 4.58 7.10 9.96
C SER A 127 4.22 7.19 11.44
N ALA A 128 4.13 6.03 12.10
CA ALA A 128 4.01 5.96 13.53
C ALA A 128 5.29 6.52 14.15
N GLY A 129 5.20 7.79 14.52
CA GLY A 129 5.87 8.30 15.69
C GLY A 129 7.38 8.16 15.74
N GLU A 130 8.10 8.81 14.86
CA GLU A 130 9.32 9.43 15.28
C GLU A 130 9.17 10.94 15.10
N SER A 131 8.99 11.65 16.22
CA SER A 131 9.25 13.06 16.28
C SER A 131 10.70 13.25 15.85
N TYR A 132 10.88 13.85 14.70
CA TYR A 132 12.21 14.30 14.27
C TYR A 132 12.64 15.43 15.19
N GLU A 133 13.18 15.07 16.35
CA GLU A 133 14.16 15.92 16.98
C GLU A 133 15.38 15.91 16.07
N ASP A 134 15.78 17.08 15.62
CA ASP A 134 17.04 17.34 14.90
C ASP A 134 18.23 16.84 15.74
N LYS A 135 18.52 15.55 15.66
CA LYS A 135 19.82 15.03 16.04
C LYS A 135 20.71 15.10 14.83
N GLU A 136 21.81 15.81 14.99
CA GLU A 136 22.93 15.86 14.01
C GLU A 136 23.11 14.49 13.38
N LYS A 137 22.90 14.44 12.07
CA LYS A 137 22.91 13.19 11.30
C LYS A 137 24.33 12.70 11.10
N ASP A 138 24.87 12.04 12.10
CA ASP A 138 25.89 11.05 11.82
C ASP A 138 25.25 9.96 10.96
N ALA A 139 25.98 9.52 9.94
CA ALA A 139 25.52 8.63 8.90
C ALA A 139 24.86 7.36 9.47
N TYR A 140 23.57 7.36 9.60
CA TYR A 140 22.83 6.20 10.06
C TYR A 140 22.76 5.16 8.94
N LYS A 141 23.45 4.07 9.16
CA LYS A 141 23.11 2.80 8.54
C LYS A 141 21.93 2.26 9.33
N GLU A 142 20.74 2.37 8.78
CA GLU A 142 19.55 1.87 9.41
C GLU A 142 19.35 0.40 9.03
N GLU A 143 19.29 -0.46 10.03
CA GLU A 143 18.95 -1.86 9.83
C GLU A 143 17.43 -2.00 9.69
N ASN A 144 17.01 -2.67 8.65
CA ASN A 144 15.60 -2.87 8.33
C ASN A 144 15.34 -4.36 8.10
N TYR A 145 14.10 -4.77 8.34
CA TYR A 145 13.65 -6.14 8.17
C TYR A 145 12.36 -6.17 7.39
N MET A 146 12.27 -7.06 6.41
CA MET A 146 11.03 -7.38 5.71
C MET A 146 10.62 -8.80 6.09
N VAL A 147 9.39 -8.94 6.60
CA VAL A 147 8.83 -10.24 6.99
C VAL A 147 7.72 -10.61 6.01
N PHE A 148 7.81 -11.83 5.48
CA PHE A 148 6.84 -12.38 4.54
C PHE A 148 6.27 -13.67 5.10
N THR A 149 4.97 -13.87 4.91
CA THR A 149 4.30 -15.14 5.18
C THR A 149 3.73 -15.70 3.88
N ASP A 150 3.59 -17.02 3.79
CA ASP A 150 3.01 -17.69 2.61
C ASP A 150 1.52 -17.34 2.42
N ARG A 151 0.83 -16.87 3.46
CA ARG A 151 -0.59 -16.46 3.45
C ARG A 151 -0.82 -15.29 4.38
N LYS A 152 -1.91 -14.57 4.16
CA LYS A 152 -2.35 -13.49 5.05
C LYS A 152 -3.27 -13.95 6.18
N ILE A 153 -3.93 -15.11 6.02
CA ILE A 153 -4.91 -15.65 6.95
C ILE A 153 -4.68 -17.15 7.09
N TYR A 154 -4.68 -17.63 8.33
CA TYR A 154 -4.49 -19.03 8.70
C TYR A 154 -5.65 -19.52 9.55
N ARG A 155 -5.97 -20.79 9.41
CA ARG A 155 -6.89 -21.48 10.34
C ARG A 155 -6.10 -22.00 11.54
N PRO A 156 -6.75 -22.18 12.70
CA PRO A 156 -6.10 -22.82 13.85
C PRO A 156 -5.44 -24.15 13.47
N GLY A 157 -4.22 -24.38 13.93
CA GLY A 157 -3.45 -25.59 13.65
C GLY A 157 -2.73 -25.64 12.30
N GLN A 158 -2.86 -24.63 11.44
CA GLN A 158 -2.07 -24.57 10.21
C GLN A 158 -0.62 -24.12 10.50
N GLN A 159 0.31 -24.70 9.75
CA GLN A 159 1.71 -24.26 9.78
C GLN A 159 1.84 -22.93 9.02
N VAL A 160 2.54 -21.98 9.63
CA VAL A 160 2.91 -20.69 9.02
C VAL A 160 4.33 -20.81 8.50
N GLN A 161 4.54 -20.51 7.22
CA GLN A 161 5.89 -20.36 6.66
C GLN A 161 6.24 -18.88 6.67
N VAL A 162 7.40 -18.55 7.22
CA VAL A 162 7.88 -17.17 7.36
C VAL A 162 9.24 -17.05 6.69
N SER A 163 9.42 -15.98 5.94
CA SER A 163 10.70 -15.57 5.38
C SER A 163 11.03 -14.15 5.84
N VAL A 164 12.27 -13.91 6.21
CA VAL A 164 12.76 -12.60 6.64
C VAL A 164 13.90 -12.18 5.74
N VAL A 165 13.89 -10.94 5.28
CA VAL A 165 15.03 -10.31 4.60
C VAL A 165 15.53 -9.19 5.50
N ALA A 166 16.74 -9.33 6.01
CA ALA A 166 17.45 -8.28 6.70
C ALA A 166 18.26 -7.43 5.70
N PHE A 167 18.20 -6.12 5.81
CA PHE A 167 18.96 -5.23 4.95
C PHE A 167 19.32 -3.94 5.66
N THR A 168 20.48 -3.42 5.34
CA THR A 168 20.95 -2.12 5.80
C THR A 168 20.69 -1.08 4.72
N ARG A 169 20.05 0.01 5.07
CA ARG A 169 19.85 1.17 4.22
C ARG A 169 20.90 2.24 4.54
N ASP A 170 21.61 2.67 3.53
CA ASP A 170 22.53 3.80 3.63
C ASP A 170 21.89 5.02 2.99
N ASP A 171 21.43 5.95 3.82
CA ASP A 171 20.71 7.15 3.36
C ASP A 171 21.63 8.17 2.67
N LYS A 172 22.95 8.10 2.86
CA LYS A 172 23.91 8.97 2.16
C LYS A 172 24.03 8.60 0.69
N VAL A 173 24.13 7.31 0.40
CA VAL A 173 24.26 6.82 -0.97
C VAL A 173 22.95 6.33 -1.56
N LYS A 174 21.85 6.37 -0.76
CA LYS A 174 20.51 5.91 -1.13
C LYS A 174 20.50 4.49 -1.71
N LYS A 175 21.25 3.60 -1.10
CA LYS A 175 21.34 2.19 -1.47
C LYS A 175 20.94 1.32 -0.29
N ALA A 176 20.27 0.21 -0.59
CA ALA A 176 20.05 -0.85 0.36
C ALA A 176 20.98 -2.02 0.04
N HIS A 177 21.49 -2.66 1.08
CA HIS A 177 22.34 -3.84 0.99
C HIS A 177 21.70 -4.97 1.81
N VAL A 178 21.52 -6.13 1.21
CA VAL A 178 20.99 -7.30 1.92
C VAL A 178 22.08 -7.86 2.82
N ASP A 179 21.78 -8.02 4.10
CA ASP A 179 22.66 -8.55 5.10
C ASP A 179 22.49 -10.08 5.15
N ALA A 180 23.23 -10.78 4.29
CA ALA A 180 23.21 -12.23 4.26
C ALA A 180 23.79 -12.81 5.56
N GLN A 181 23.24 -13.94 6.02
CA GLN A 181 23.68 -14.67 7.22
C GLN A 181 23.54 -13.88 8.53
N LYS A 182 22.64 -12.90 8.58
CA LYS A 182 22.35 -12.19 9.81
C LYS A 182 21.41 -13.02 10.70
N GLU A 183 21.79 -13.18 11.95
CA GLU A 183 20.89 -13.74 12.96
C GLU A 183 19.73 -12.77 13.22
N VAL A 184 18.50 -13.26 13.12
CA VAL A 184 17.28 -12.50 13.36
C VAL A 184 16.39 -13.25 14.34
N ILE A 185 15.94 -12.56 15.38
CA ILE A 185 14.95 -13.08 16.32
C ILE A 185 13.57 -12.67 15.83
N LEU A 186 12.73 -13.65 15.53
CA LEU A 186 11.34 -13.46 15.13
C LEU A 186 10.41 -13.84 16.29
N SER A 187 9.58 -12.93 16.73
CA SER A 187 8.52 -13.17 17.73
C SER A 187 7.15 -13.20 17.09
N LEU A 188 6.36 -14.22 17.42
CA LEU A 188 4.92 -14.24 17.17
C LEU A 188 4.23 -13.84 18.47
N GLU A 189 3.46 -12.77 18.42
CA GLU A 189 2.76 -12.21 19.58
C GLU A 189 1.25 -12.33 19.40
N ASN A 190 0.53 -12.41 20.52
CA ASN A 190 -0.94 -12.32 20.55
C ASN A 190 -1.38 -10.85 20.50
N ASP A 191 -2.68 -10.60 20.54
CA ASP A 191 -3.28 -9.25 20.56
C ASP A 191 -3.00 -8.46 21.86
N GLU A 192 -2.57 -9.12 22.92
CA GLU A 192 -2.16 -8.52 24.19
C GLU A 192 -0.65 -8.17 24.22
N GLY A 193 0.10 -8.57 23.18
CA GLY A 193 1.54 -8.33 23.05
C GLY A 193 2.43 -9.41 23.71
N ASP A 194 1.83 -10.53 24.14
CA ASP A 194 2.59 -11.63 24.72
C ASP A 194 3.21 -12.52 23.64
N ALA A 195 4.47 -12.88 23.79
CA ALA A 195 5.15 -13.76 22.85
C ALA A 195 4.62 -15.18 22.93
N VAL A 196 3.93 -15.61 21.90
CA VAL A 196 3.42 -17.00 21.73
C VAL A 196 4.51 -17.93 21.26
N LYS A 197 5.39 -17.46 20.39
CA LYS A 197 6.51 -18.22 19.83
C LYS A 197 7.67 -17.29 19.47
N VAL A 198 8.86 -17.71 19.80
CA VAL A 198 10.10 -17.03 19.41
C VAL A 198 10.96 -17.99 18.57
N LEU A 199 11.50 -17.51 17.48
CA LEU A 199 12.37 -18.25 16.56
C LEU A 199 13.63 -17.44 16.31
N THR A 200 14.78 -18.11 16.26
CA THR A 200 16.03 -17.55 15.76
C THR A 200 16.26 -18.06 14.36
N LEU A 201 16.45 -17.14 13.42
CA LEU A 201 16.71 -17.40 12.00
C LEU A 201 18.14 -16.98 11.66
N HIS A 202 18.81 -17.72 10.77
CA HIS A 202 20.20 -17.47 10.33
C HIS A 202 20.26 -17.29 8.81
#